data_fa1a888f0edaeaa58655086bc79d90ed
#
_entry.id   fa1a888f0edaeaa58655086bc79d90ed
#
_cell.length_a   1.000
_cell.length_b   1.000
_cell.length_c   1.000
_cell.angle_alpha   90.00
_cell.angle_beta   90.00
_cell.angle_gamma   90.00
#
_symmetry.space_group_name_H-M   'P 1'
#
loop_
_entity.id
_entity.type
_entity.pdbx_description
1 polymer ?
#
loop_
_entity_poly.entity_id
_entity_poly.type
_entity_poly.pdbx_seq_one_letter_code
_entity_poly.pdbx_strand_id
1 'polypeptide(L)'
;MKTVQQLMRKLLTYATAAGCLVAFVSVAQARSAYDGSWNLIFVTKRGACDTTYNFSVNIADGIVTHPNLVRFRGYVARSGAVRASVTVQDKFASGSGKLSSNSGRGTWSGHSGNGRCSGYWTAQRN
;
A
#
# COMPACT_ATOMS: atom_id res chain seq x y z
N MET A 1 18.83 -58.93 10.53
CA MET A 1 19.26 -58.07 9.40
C MET A 1 18.13 -57.41 8.65
N LYS A 2 16.99 -58.05 8.49
CA LYS A 2 15.84 -57.44 7.80
C LYS A 2 15.14 -56.28 8.56
N THR A 3 15.22 -56.26 9.88
CA THR A 3 14.60 -55.25 10.74
C THR A 3 15.32 -53.89 10.72
N VAL A 4 16.65 -53.88 10.52
CA VAL A 4 17.44 -52.65 10.48
C VAL A 4 17.22 -51.88 9.16
N GLN A 5 17.06 -52.61 8.07
CA GLN A 5 16.76 -52.00 6.76
C GLN A 5 15.34 -51.39 6.67
N GLN A 6 14.36 -51.97 7.37
CA GLN A 6 13.03 -51.42 7.47
C GLN A 6 12.96 -50.14 8.32
N LEU A 7 13.77 -50.05 9.36
CA LEU A 7 13.90 -48.87 10.20
C LEU A 7 14.57 -47.70 9.45
N MET A 8 15.59 -47.99 8.65
CA MET A 8 16.23 -46.96 7.81
C MET A 8 15.31 -46.40 6.71
N ARG A 9 14.47 -47.25 6.13
CA ARG A 9 13.47 -46.79 5.12
C ARG A 9 12.41 -45.89 5.73
N LYS A 10 12.01 -46.13 6.97
CA LYS A 10 11.01 -45.28 7.67
C LYS A 10 11.59 -43.94 8.09
N LEU A 11 12.87 -43.87 8.43
CA LEU A 11 13.53 -42.60 8.79
C LEU A 11 13.74 -41.69 7.57
N LEU A 12 13.98 -42.25 6.40
CA LEU A 12 14.15 -41.46 5.17
C LEU A 12 12.86 -40.83 4.68
N THR A 13 11.70 -41.42 4.98
CA THR A 13 10.39 -40.85 4.58
C THR A 13 9.96 -39.69 5.46
N TYR A 14 10.44 -39.59 6.71
CA TYR A 14 10.10 -38.47 7.60
C TYR A 14 10.91 -37.20 7.30
N ALA A 15 12.11 -37.33 6.76
CA ALA A 15 12.98 -36.19 6.47
C ALA A 15 12.49 -35.35 5.26
N THR A 16 11.77 -35.94 4.32
CA THR A 16 11.24 -35.24 3.14
C THR A 16 9.98 -34.43 3.43
N ALA A 17 9.19 -34.78 4.44
CA ALA A 17 7.97 -34.07 4.80
C ALA A 17 8.25 -32.74 5.54
N ALA A 18 9.35 -32.64 6.29
CA ALA A 18 9.72 -31.44 7.04
C ALA A 18 10.21 -30.30 6.14
N GLY A 19 10.81 -30.60 4.98
CA GLY A 19 11.29 -29.59 4.03
C GLY A 19 10.19 -28.80 3.31
N CYS A 20 9.01 -29.41 3.10
CA CYS A 20 7.88 -28.76 2.43
C CYS A 20 7.15 -27.73 3.31
N LEU A 21 7.15 -27.90 4.63
CA LEU A 21 6.47 -27.00 5.57
C LEU A 21 7.19 -25.66 5.74
N VAL A 22 8.52 -25.64 5.63
CA VAL A 22 9.32 -24.42 5.77
C VAL A 22 9.16 -23.48 4.57
N ALA A 23 8.91 -24.01 3.36
CA ALA A 23 8.71 -23.21 2.17
C ALA A 23 7.40 -22.41 2.19
N PHE A 24 6.35 -22.89 2.84
CA PHE A 24 5.07 -22.18 2.95
C PHE A 24 5.11 -20.99 3.91
N VAL A 25 5.93 -21.05 4.97
CA VAL A 25 6.03 -19.96 5.96
C VAL A 25 6.73 -18.73 5.39
N SER A 26 7.72 -18.89 4.49
CA SER A 26 8.42 -17.76 3.90
C SER A 26 7.60 -16.98 2.87
N VAL A 27 6.60 -17.59 2.21
CA VAL A 27 5.70 -16.91 1.26
C VAL A 27 4.66 -16.06 1.98
N ALA A 28 4.20 -16.46 3.17
CA ALA A 28 3.19 -15.74 3.95
C ALA A 28 3.70 -14.41 4.55
N GLN A 29 5.01 -14.15 4.57
CA GLN A 29 5.60 -12.95 5.16
C GLN A 29 5.85 -11.81 4.14
N ALA A 30 5.55 -12.00 2.84
CA ALA A 30 5.77 -11.02 1.77
C ALA A 30 4.62 -10.01 1.65
N ARG A 31 4.08 -9.50 2.78
CA ARG A 31 3.06 -8.47 2.76
C ARG A 31 3.68 -7.07 2.69
N SER A 32 2.88 -6.11 2.23
CA SER A 32 3.29 -4.72 2.10
C SER A 32 3.71 -4.12 3.45
N ALA A 33 4.86 -3.46 3.46
CA ALA A 33 5.37 -2.76 4.65
C ALA A 33 4.55 -1.51 4.99
N TYR A 34 3.67 -1.06 4.09
CA TYR A 34 2.92 0.19 4.22
C TYR A 34 1.47 -0.04 4.63
N ASP A 35 1.06 -1.27 4.86
CA ASP A 35 -0.30 -1.61 5.25
C ASP A 35 -0.68 -0.93 6.57
N GLY A 36 -1.92 -0.49 6.65
CA GLY A 36 -2.48 0.15 7.82
C GLY A 36 -3.16 1.48 7.51
N SER A 37 -3.45 2.23 8.56
CA SER A 37 -4.13 3.51 8.48
C SER A 37 -3.14 4.66 8.38
N TRP A 38 -3.44 5.62 7.50
CA TRP A 38 -2.61 6.78 7.23
C TRP A 38 -3.45 8.05 7.18
N ASN A 39 -2.89 9.15 7.68
CA ASN A 39 -3.45 10.50 7.49
C ASN A 39 -2.71 11.22 6.38
N LEU A 40 -3.46 11.81 5.46
CA LEU A 40 -2.95 12.58 4.34
C LEU A 40 -3.38 14.02 4.47
N ILE A 41 -2.44 14.93 4.25
CA ILE A 41 -2.69 16.36 4.18
C ILE A 41 -2.28 16.86 2.80
N PHE A 42 -3.23 17.42 2.06
CA PHE A 42 -3.00 18.04 0.76
C PHE A 42 -2.97 19.54 0.94
N VAL A 43 -1.94 20.20 0.43
CA VAL A 43 -1.77 21.65 0.49
C VAL A 43 -1.82 22.21 -0.93
N THR A 44 -2.68 23.18 -1.15
CA THR A 44 -2.79 23.90 -2.43
C THR A 44 -1.75 25.01 -2.48
N LYS A 45 -0.90 24.97 -3.50
CA LYS A 45 0.11 26.00 -3.76
C LYS A 45 -0.27 26.90 -4.93
N ARG A 46 -1.03 26.37 -5.89
CA ARG A 46 -1.49 27.10 -7.08
C ARG A 46 -2.95 26.82 -7.32
N GLY A 47 -3.69 27.84 -7.72
CA GLY A 47 -5.10 27.74 -8.05
C GLY A 47 -6.00 28.12 -6.88
N ALA A 48 -7.31 28.09 -7.14
CA ALA A 48 -8.34 28.58 -6.24
C ALA A 48 -9.00 27.47 -5.41
N CYS A 49 -8.40 26.28 -5.34
CA CYS A 49 -8.88 25.22 -4.47
C CYS A 49 -8.66 25.58 -3.01
N ASP A 50 -9.36 24.88 -2.11
CA ASP A 50 -9.16 25.06 -0.67
C ASP A 50 -7.69 24.89 -0.31
N THR A 51 -7.24 25.63 0.70
CA THR A 51 -5.84 25.69 1.12
C THR A 51 -5.32 24.34 1.56
N THR A 52 -6.13 23.57 2.27
CA THR A 52 -5.77 22.25 2.78
C THR A 52 -6.95 21.28 2.71
N TYR A 53 -6.61 20.00 2.53
CA TYR A 53 -7.55 18.88 2.62
C TYR A 53 -6.94 17.81 3.49
N ASN A 54 -7.75 17.25 4.41
CA ASN A 54 -7.35 16.15 5.27
C ASN A 54 -8.09 14.88 4.87
N PHE A 55 -7.36 13.79 4.67
CA PHE A 55 -7.94 12.49 4.35
C PHE A 55 -7.35 11.41 5.24
N SER A 56 -8.21 10.53 5.76
CA SER A 56 -7.78 9.26 6.35
C SER A 56 -7.96 8.16 5.31
N VAL A 57 -6.91 7.42 5.06
CA VAL A 57 -6.93 6.32 4.10
C VAL A 57 -6.45 5.03 4.76
N ASN A 58 -6.80 3.91 4.16
CA ASN A 58 -6.29 2.60 4.55
C ASN A 58 -5.50 1.98 3.41
N ILE A 59 -4.36 1.37 3.73
CA ILE A 59 -3.54 0.65 2.77
C ILE A 59 -3.58 -0.83 3.12
N ALA A 60 -3.90 -1.66 2.14
CA ALA A 60 -3.90 -3.11 2.26
C ALA A 60 -3.33 -3.72 0.99
N ASP A 61 -2.25 -4.47 1.09
CA ASP A 61 -1.55 -5.11 -0.02
C ASP A 61 -1.20 -4.12 -1.15
N GLY A 62 -0.78 -2.91 -0.78
CA GLY A 62 -0.40 -1.86 -1.72
C GLY A 62 -1.58 -1.12 -2.35
N ILE A 63 -2.82 -1.42 -1.96
CA ILE A 63 -4.02 -0.73 -2.45
C ILE A 63 -4.48 0.27 -1.40
N VAL A 64 -4.63 1.52 -1.83
CA VAL A 64 -5.10 2.61 -0.98
C VAL A 64 -6.60 2.81 -1.17
N THR A 65 -7.34 2.81 -0.08
CA THR A 65 -8.80 3.02 -0.10
C THR A 65 -9.20 4.13 0.86
N HIS A 66 -10.33 4.76 0.54
CA HIS A 66 -10.98 5.75 1.39
C HIS A 66 -12.41 5.30 1.69
N PRO A 67 -12.86 5.32 2.96
CA PRO A 67 -14.16 4.74 3.33
C PRO A 67 -15.38 5.42 2.69
N ASN A 68 -15.27 6.70 2.37
CA ASN A 68 -16.40 7.50 1.86
C ASN A 68 -16.25 7.93 0.40
N LEU A 69 -15.12 7.66 -0.24
CA LEU A 69 -14.86 8.09 -1.63
C LEU A 69 -14.82 6.88 -2.56
N VAL A 70 -15.92 6.65 -3.26
CA VAL A 70 -16.10 5.51 -4.16
C VAL A 70 -15.13 5.56 -5.35
N ARG A 71 -14.75 6.76 -5.81
CA ARG A 71 -13.85 6.96 -6.95
C ARG A 71 -12.45 7.39 -6.52
N PHE A 72 -11.99 6.80 -5.45
CA PHE A 72 -10.60 6.92 -5.02
C PHE A 72 -9.84 5.68 -5.45
N ARG A 73 -8.69 5.87 -6.11
CA ARG A 73 -7.79 4.79 -6.50
C ARG A 73 -6.37 5.16 -6.14
N GLY A 74 -5.68 4.26 -5.48
CA GLY A 74 -4.30 4.48 -5.12
C GLY A 74 -3.53 3.18 -5.01
N TYR A 75 -2.24 3.24 -5.37
CA TYR A 75 -1.32 2.12 -5.32
C TYR A 75 -0.02 2.53 -4.65
N VAL A 76 0.49 1.64 -3.82
CA VAL A 76 1.82 1.77 -3.23
C VAL A 76 2.66 0.60 -3.68
N ALA A 77 3.74 0.89 -4.41
CA ALA A 77 4.72 -0.12 -4.81
C ALA A 77 5.55 -0.57 -3.61
N ARG A 78 6.25 -1.68 -3.75
CA ARG A 78 7.16 -2.19 -2.71
C ARG A 78 8.26 -1.19 -2.34
N SER A 79 8.66 -0.36 -3.28
CA SER A 79 9.63 0.71 -3.06
C SER A 79 9.09 1.87 -2.22
N GLY A 80 7.78 1.92 -2.01
CA GLY A 80 7.08 3.04 -1.39
C GLY A 80 6.56 4.07 -2.39
N ALA A 81 6.82 3.90 -3.68
CA ALA A 81 6.29 4.81 -4.70
C ALA A 81 4.75 4.75 -4.73
N VAL A 82 4.12 5.92 -4.69
CA VAL A 82 2.66 6.07 -4.61
C VAL A 82 2.14 6.73 -5.87
N ARG A 83 1.00 6.22 -6.35
CA ARG A 83 0.16 6.89 -7.36
C ARG A 83 -1.29 6.81 -6.90
N ALA A 84 -1.98 7.94 -6.97
CA ALA A 84 -3.39 8.00 -6.58
C ALA A 84 -4.16 9.00 -7.42
N SER A 85 -5.45 8.75 -7.54
CA SER A 85 -6.40 9.68 -8.17
C SER A 85 -7.73 9.62 -7.44
N VAL A 86 -8.44 10.75 -7.44
CA VAL A 86 -9.75 10.87 -6.83
C VAL A 86 -10.65 11.73 -7.72
N THR A 87 -11.90 11.31 -7.83
CA THR A 87 -12.95 12.08 -8.51
C THR A 87 -14.12 12.23 -7.56
N VAL A 88 -14.57 13.47 -7.35
CA VAL A 88 -15.75 13.82 -6.55
C VAL A 88 -16.54 14.84 -7.35
N GLN A 89 -17.68 14.42 -7.92
CA GLN A 89 -18.49 15.25 -8.79
C GLN A 89 -17.67 15.79 -9.98
N ASP A 90 -17.55 17.11 -10.12
CA ASP A 90 -16.79 17.81 -11.17
C ASP A 90 -15.32 18.05 -10.80
N LYS A 91 -14.88 17.55 -9.64
CA LYS A 91 -13.53 17.71 -9.11
C LYS A 91 -12.71 16.47 -9.35
N PHE A 92 -11.52 16.67 -9.86
CA PHE A 92 -10.56 15.59 -10.09
C PHE A 92 -9.17 16.00 -9.56
N ALA A 93 -8.49 15.05 -8.96
CA ALA A 93 -7.09 15.23 -8.57
C ALA A 93 -6.31 13.93 -8.75
N SER A 94 -5.06 14.06 -9.13
CA SER A 94 -4.11 12.96 -9.18
C SER A 94 -2.80 13.36 -8.54
N GLY A 95 -2.11 12.40 -7.96
CA GLY A 95 -0.87 12.66 -7.26
C GLY A 95 0.08 11.49 -7.31
N SER A 96 1.33 11.79 -7.01
CA SER A 96 2.38 10.79 -6.89
C SER A 96 3.36 11.22 -5.81
N GLY A 97 4.13 10.26 -5.32
CA GLY A 97 5.12 10.53 -4.29
C GLY A 97 5.72 9.26 -3.75
N LYS A 98 6.17 9.31 -2.51
CA LYS A 98 6.84 8.18 -1.88
C LYS A 98 6.51 8.10 -0.40
N LEU A 99 6.22 6.89 0.06
CA LEU A 99 6.12 6.55 1.48
C LEU A 99 7.45 5.99 1.98
N SER A 100 7.78 6.33 3.20
CA SER A 100 8.74 5.61 4.05
C SER A 100 7.96 4.89 5.15
N SER A 101 8.64 4.29 6.13
CA SER A 101 7.97 3.44 7.12
C SER A 101 6.81 4.11 7.87
N ASN A 102 6.92 5.41 8.21
CA ASN A 102 5.91 6.10 9.02
C ASN A 102 5.42 7.42 8.42
N SER A 103 6.00 7.86 7.32
CA SER A 103 5.68 9.15 6.70
C SER A 103 5.75 9.05 5.19
N GLY A 104 5.27 10.08 4.53
CA GLY A 104 5.37 10.18 3.08
C GLY A 104 5.16 11.60 2.60
N ARG A 105 5.49 11.83 1.34
CA ARG A 105 5.29 13.11 0.68
C ARG A 105 5.23 12.95 -0.83
N GLY A 106 4.64 13.93 -1.47
CA GLY A 106 4.54 13.95 -2.91
C GLY A 106 3.91 15.24 -3.41
N THR A 107 3.52 15.21 -4.66
CA THR A 107 2.85 16.32 -5.34
C THR A 107 1.51 15.87 -5.89
N TRP A 108 0.62 16.81 -6.11
CA TRP A 108 -0.68 16.56 -6.71
C TRP A 108 -1.06 17.69 -7.64
N SER A 109 -1.93 17.39 -8.59
CA SER A 109 -2.57 18.37 -9.46
C SER A 109 -4.00 17.93 -9.74
N GLY A 110 -4.84 18.89 -10.04
CA GLY A 110 -6.25 18.61 -10.31
C GLY A 110 -7.00 19.82 -10.79
N HIS A 111 -8.32 19.68 -10.88
CA HIS A 111 -9.22 20.76 -11.26
C HIS A 111 -10.54 20.66 -10.51
N SER A 112 -11.15 21.82 -10.31
CA SER A 112 -12.49 21.97 -9.75
C SER A 112 -13.26 22.89 -10.68
N GLY A 113 -14.27 22.34 -11.37
CA GLY A 113 -14.92 23.08 -12.46
C GLY A 113 -13.92 23.47 -13.55
N ASN A 114 -13.79 24.76 -13.82
CA ASN A 114 -12.86 25.29 -14.84
C ASN A 114 -11.48 25.67 -14.28
N GLY A 115 -11.30 25.59 -12.97
CA GLY A 115 -10.06 25.99 -12.32
C GLY A 115 -9.09 24.84 -12.12
N ARG A 116 -7.80 25.09 -12.37
CA ARG A 116 -6.73 24.13 -12.09
C ARG A 116 -6.05 24.46 -10.77
N CYS A 117 -5.69 23.41 -10.04
CA CYS A 117 -4.99 23.52 -8.77
C CYS A 117 -3.84 22.53 -8.72
N SER A 118 -2.84 22.87 -7.95
CA SER A 118 -1.72 21.96 -7.68
C SER A 118 -1.06 22.28 -6.35
N GLY A 119 -0.30 21.34 -5.85
CA GLY A 119 0.41 21.50 -4.60
C GLY A 119 1.18 20.26 -4.21
N TYR A 120 1.37 20.10 -2.92
CA TYR A 120 2.03 18.93 -2.36
C TYR A 120 1.14 18.22 -1.34
N TRP A 121 1.49 17.02 -1.01
CA TRP A 121 0.85 16.26 0.06
C TRP A 121 1.90 15.65 0.98
N THR A 122 1.49 15.46 2.21
CA THR A 122 2.25 14.73 3.22
C THR A 122 1.39 13.61 3.79
N ALA A 123 2.04 12.56 4.24
CA ALA A 123 1.38 11.42 4.85
C ALA A 123 2.04 11.07 6.17
N GLN A 124 1.24 10.62 7.11
CA GLN A 124 1.68 10.14 8.41
C GLN A 124 0.94 8.86 8.76
N ARG A 125 1.68 7.84 9.16
CA ARG A 125 1.07 6.60 9.65
C ARG A 125 0.43 6.85 11.02
N ASN A 126 -0.78 6.34 11.21
CA ASN A 126 -1.46 6.38 12.51
C ASN A 126 -0.88 5.35 13.48
#